data_1dfdcd95740c187afa0ab3cf83e668d5
#
_entry.id   1dfdcd95740c187afa0ab3cf83e668d5
#
_cell.length_a   1.000
_cell.length_b   1.000
_cell.length_c   1.000
_cell.angle_alpha   90.00
_cell.angle_beta   90.00
_cell.angle_gamma   90.00
#
_symmetry.space_group_name_H-M   'P 1'
#
loop_
_entity.id
_entity.type
_entity.pdbx_description
1 polymer ?
#
loop_
_entity_poly.entity_id
_entity_poly.type
_entity_poly.pdbx_seq_one_letter_code
_entity_poly.pdbx_strand_id
1 'polypeptide(L)'
;MIALCVFAGFVFTSCNKNSSESAKNNQNNPVPVSVDRAGKANVPLIVNAVGVVEAYAVVSVKSQVAGVLQKIHFREGKFVKKGDPLFSIDPRPFEAMVKQAEAVLARDMASLENAKKDEERFGALAKEGFVSKEKLGQSQTSSSTLEAIVRADMAALDNARLQRSYCDIKAPISGVTGSLTFDEGNLVKVSDDKPMVTIRTIKPIRVSFTAPERLLGEIRNAMSQRKLPVRASLSDRAEAVETGFVEYIENTVDASTGAITLKALFDNGERILWPGQFVKVSLELGMIEGAVVVPAQAVQTGQSGQYVAVVEKDMTARIQPVRTGVTFNGQ
;
A
#
# COMPACT_ATOMS: atom_id res chain seq x y z
N MET A 1 8.77 -42.67 -67.49
CA MET A 1 8.18 -42.17 -68.76
C MET A 1 8.68 -40.72 -68.88
N ILE A 2 9.81 -40.47 -69.54
CA ILE A 2 10.04 -40.19 -70.99
C ILE A 2 9.16 -38.99 -71.41
N ALA A 3 9.75 -37.84 -71.64
CA ALA A 3 10.35 -37.31 -72.88
C ALA A 3 10.81 -35.84 -72.55
N LEU A 4 12.02 -35.43 -72.65
CA LEU A 4 12.97 -35.22 -73.76
C LEU A 4 12.36 -34.50 -74.96
N CYS A 5 12.74 -33.20 -75.16
CA CYS A 5 12.91 -32.49 -76.43
C CYS A 5 13.79 -31.25 -76.20
N VAL A 6 14.86 -31.19 -76.59
CA VAL A 6 15.97 -30.75 -77.44
C VAL A 6 15.52 -29.76 -78.56
N PHE A 7 16.38 -28.78 -78.84
CA PHE A 7 16.67 -27.97 -80.03
C PHE A 7 16.44 -26.45 -79.72
N ALA A 8 17.33 -25.62 -80.01
CA ALA A 8 18.53 -25.30 -80.78
C ALA A 8 18.63 -23.79 -80.79
N GLY A 9 19.59 -23.22 -80.46
CA GLY A 9 20.71 -22.50 -81.00
C GLY A 9 20.41 -21.43 -82.00
N PHE A 10 20.72 -20.18 -81.64
CA PHE A 10 21.15 -19.22 -82.62
C PHE A 10 22.12 -18.22 -81.97
N VAL A 11 23.34 -18.25 -82.44
CA VAL A 11 24.41 -17.29 -82.16
C VAL A 11 24.18 -16.05 -83.05
N PHE A 12 24.19 -14.90 -82.50
CA PHE A 12 24.53 -13.67 -83.21
C PHE A 12 25.44 -12.80 -82.36
N THR A 13 26.70 -12.82 -82.69
CA THR A 13 27.73 -11.87 -82.35
C THR A 13 27.42 -10.51 -82.98
N SER A 14 27.35 -9.45 -82.17
CA SER A 14 27.60 -8.10 -82.66
C SER A 14 28.37 -7.31 -81.61
N CYS A 15 29.58 -7.07 -81.83
CA CYS A 15 30.40 -6.06 -81.16
C CYS A 15 29.85 -4.68 -81.48
N ASN A 16 29.55 -3.91 -80.49
CA ASN A 16 29.67 -2.48 -80.65
C ASN A 16 30.30 -1.85 -79.39
N LYS A 17 31.50 -1.38 -79.64
CA LYS A 17 32.33 -0.61 -78.73
C LYS A 17 31.80 0.80 -78.75
N ASN A 18 31.18 1.22 -77.63
CA ASN A 18 31.09 2.64 -77.34
C ASN A 18 31.39 2.84 -75.85
N SER A 19 32.61 3.25 -75.61
CA SER A 19 33.03 3.94 -74.45
C SER A 19 32.18 5.23 -74.26
N SER A 20 31.34 5.24 -73.33
CA SER A 20 30.77 6.50 -72.81
C SER A 20 31.19 6.65 -71.35
N GLU A 21 32.08 7.59 -71.18
CA GLU A 21 32.37 8.22 -69.91
C GLU A 21 31.05 8.52 -69.18
N SER A 22 30.78 7.69 -68.18
CA SER A 22 29.73 8.07 -67.22
C SER A 22 30.32 9.12 -66.27
N ALA A 23 30.25 10.34 -66.72
CA ALA A 23 30.53 11.51 -65.90
C ALA A 23 29.82 11.33 -64.56
N LYS A 24 30.64 11.34 -63.49
CA LYS A 24 30.15 11.61 -62.11
C LYS A 24 29.47 12.98 -62.12
N ASN A 25 28.21 13.00 -62.51
CA ASN A 25 27.36 14.17 -62.27
C ASN A 25 26.92 14.10 -60.82
N ASN A 26 27.81 14.50 -59.91
CA ASN A 26 27.50 14.79 -58.54
C ASN A 26 26.67 16.10 -58.55
N GLN A 27 25.45 16.03 -59.09
CA GLN A 27 24.50 17.13 -58.94
C GLN A 27 24.16 17.16 -57.48
N ASN A 28 24.69 18.13 -56.72
CA ASN A 28 24.23 18.61 -55.47
C ASN A 28 22.81 19.17 -55.64
N ASN A 29 21.83 18.29 -55.91
CA ASN A 29 20.43 18.70 -55.89
C ASN A 29 20.07 19.01 -54.44
N PRO A 30 19.65 20.23 -54.12
CA PRO A 30 19.24 20.57 -52.78
C PRO A 30 18.05 19.70 -52.35
N VAL A 31 18.19 19.00 -51.25
CA VAL A 31 17.09 18.20 -50.70
C VAL A 31 16.29 19.11 -49.80
N PRO A 32 14.96 19.21 -50.01
CA PRO A 32 14.13 19.98 -49.09
C PRO A 32 14.11 19.37 -47.68
N VAL A 33 14.44 20.17 -46.67
CA VAL A 33 14.49 19.75 -45.28
C VAL A 33 13.67 20.73 -44.44
N SER A 34 12.99 20.22 -43.41
CA SER A 34 12.43 21.05 -42.36
C SER A 34 13.46 21.30 -41.30
N VAL A 35 13.65 22.52 -40.90
CA VAL A 35 14.58 22.92 -39.83
C VAL A 35 13.82 23.52 -38.66
N ASP A 36 14.37 23.22 -37.46
CA ASP A 36 13.88 23.83 -36.22
C ASP A 36 15.10 24.31 -35.40
N ARG A 37 14.86 25.16 -34.42
CA ARG A 37 15.94 25.70 -33.60
C ARG A 37 16.04 24.93 -32.28
N ALA A 38 17.27 24.57 -31.92
CA ALA A 38 17.54 24.08 -30.57
C ALA A 38 17.18 25.16 -29.55
N GLY A 39 16.33 24.82 -28.62
CA GLY A 39 15.87 25.70 -27.55
C GLY A 39 16.45 25.30 -26.20
N LYS A 40 16.26 26.15 -25.19
CA LYS A 40 16.48 25.79 -23.79
C LYS A 40 15.13 25.67 -23.12
N ALA A 41 14.90 24.54 -22.44
CA ALA A 41 13.68 24.30 -21.68
C ALA A 41 14.00 23.64 -20.33
N ASN A 42 13.08 23.78 -19.38
CA ASN A 42 13.14 23.02 -18.14
C ASN A 42 12.41 21.69 -18.38
N VAL A 43 13.16 20.60 -18.26
CA VAL A 43 12.66 19.26 -18.54
C VAL A 43 12.49 18.49 -17.24
N PRO A 44 11.26 18.06 -16.87
CA PRO A 44 11.05 17.27 -15.68
C PRO A 44 11.64 15.87 -15.88
N LEU A 45 12.37 15.39 -14.85
CA LEU A 45 12.84 14.02 -14.81
C LEU A 45 11.72 13.14 -14.24
N ILE A 46 11.00 12.48 -15.14
CA ILE A 46 9.84 11.65 -14.82
C ILE A 46 10.19 10.17 -14.98
N VAL A 47 9.87 9.38 -13.95
CA VAL A 47 9.91 7.92 -14.03
C VAL A 47 8.47 7.42 -14.18
N ASN A 48 8.19 6.79 -15.31
CA ASN A 48 6.89 6.17 -15.57
C ASN A 48 6.93 4.70 -15.18
N ALA A 49 5.90 4.26 -14.47
CA ALA A 49 5.74 2.88 -14.00
C ALA A 49 4.26 2.46 -14.04
N VAL A 50 4.03 1.18 -13.88
CA VAL A 50 2.69 0.65 -13.57
C VAL A 50 2.66 0.36 -12.08
N GLY A 51 1.61 0.84 -11.42
CA GLY A 51 1.39 0.61 -9.99
C GLY A 51 0.12 -0.18 -9.73
N VAL A 52 0.06 -0.76 -8.55
CA VAL A 52 -1.12 -1.44 -8.01
C VAL A 52 -1.64 -0.63 -6.84
N VAL A 53 -2.92 -0.35 -6.83
CA VAL A 53 -3.57 0.35 -5.73
C VAL A 53 -3.76 -0.60 -4.57
N GLU A 54 -3.32 -0.21 -3.38
CA GLU A 54 -3.42 -0.96 -2.13
C GLU A 54 -4.24 -0.17 -1.11
N ALA A 55 -5.06 -0.87 -0.31
CA ALA A 55 -5.69 -0.22 0.83
C ALA A 55 -4.63 0.27 1.83
N TYR A 56 -4.82 1.44 2.43
CA TYR A 56 -3.91 1.97 3.46
C TYR A 56 -3.76 1.02 4.64
N ALA A 57 -4.89 0.46 5.09
CA ALA A 57 -4.93 -0.56 6.13
C ALA A 57 -6.01 -1.60 5.81
N VAL A 58 -5.75 -2.85 6.16
CA VAL A 58 -6.70 -3.97 6.01
C VAL A 58 -6.80 -4.66 7.35
N VAL A 59 -8.00 -4.77 7.90
CA VAL A 59 -8.25 -5.48 9.15
C VAL A 59 -9.32 -6.53 8.94
N SER A 60 -8.97 -7.76 9.27
CA SER A 60 -9.89 -8.89 9.31
C SER A 60 -10.50 -8.99 10.70
N VAL A 61 -11.79 -8.70 10.80
CA VAL A 61 -12.54 -8.74 12.06
C VAL A 61 -12.95 -10.17 12.35
N LYS A 62 -12.53 -10.70 13.49
CA LYS A 62 -12.87 -12.04 13.98
C LYS A 62 -13.54 -11.94 15.35
N SER A 63 -14.35 -12.94 15.71
CA SER A 63 -14.87 -13.05 17.05
C SER A 63 -13.78 -13.48 18.04
N GLN A 64 -13.81 -12.90 19.24
CA GLN A 64 -12.96 -13.30 20.37
C GLN A 64 -13.67 -14.26 21.32
N VAL A 65 -14.97 -14.46 21.15
CA VAL A 65 -15.80 -15.39 21.93
C VAL A 65 -16.65 -16.25 21.02
N ALA A 66 -17.01 -17.44 21.47
CA ALA A 66 -17.92 -18.31 20.73
C ALA A 66 -19.37 -17.99 21.15
N GLY A 67 -20.28 -17.95 20.18
CA GLY A 67 -21.70 -17.69 20.45
C GLY A 67 -22.51 -17.51 19.18
N VAL A 68 -23.80 -17.39 19.33
CA VAL A 68 -24.73 -17.16 18.22
C VAL A 68 -24.68 -15.68 17.82
N LEU A 69 -24.49 -15.43 16.53
CA LEU A 69 -24.55 -14.08 15.97
C LEU A 69 -26.02 -13.59 15.99
N GLN A 70 -26.33 -12.65 16.86
CA GLN A 70 -27.69 -12.15 17.03
C GLN A 70 -28.04 -11.04 16.03
N LYS A 71 -27.09 -10.15 15.77
CA LYS A 71 -27.38 -8.96 14.95
C LYS A 71 -26.14 -8.48 14.20
N ILE A 72 -26.38 -8.02 12.96
CA ILE A 72 -25.44 -7.33 12.10
C ILE A 72 -25.88 -5.87 11.99
N HIS A 73 -25.01 -4.92 12.35
CA HIS A 73 -25.36 -3.49 12.46
C HIS A 73 -24.99 -2.65 11.25
N PHE A 74 -24.37 -3.23 10.24
CA PHE A 74 -23.93 -2.55 9.02
C PHE A 74 -24.43 -3.26 7.77
N ARG A 75 -24.17 -2.67 6.61
CA ARG A 75 -24.40 -3.31 5.30
C ARG A 75 -23.08 -3.48 4.59
N GLU A 76 -22.93 -4.59 3.85
CA GLU A 76 -21.78 -4.86 3.00
C GLU A 76 -21.47 -3.71 2.04
N GLY A 77 -20.19 -3.45 1.80
CA GLY A 77 -19.73 -2.39 0.90
C GLY A 77 -19.97 -0.97 1.42
N LYS A 78 -20.46 -0.78 2.66
CA LYS A 78 -20.66 0.55 3.23
C LYS A 78 -19.48 0.98 4.08
N PHE A 79 -19.34 2.29 4.20
CA PHE A 79 -18.32 2.90 5.05
C PHE A 79 -18.76 2.82 6.51
N VAL A 80 -17.82 2.42 7.37
CA VAL A 80 -17.95 2.43 8.83
C VAL A 80 -16.83 3.26 9.45
N LYS A 81 -17.12 3.91 10.57
CA LYS A 81 -16.12 4.64 11.36
C LYS A 81 -15.56 3.72 12.45
N LYS A 82 -14.31 3.97 12.86
CA LYS A 82 -13.73 3.30 14.04
C LYS A 82 -14.66 3.48 15.25
N GLY A 83 -15.00 2.36 15.91
CA GLY A 83 -15.90 2.29 17.05
C GLY A 83 -17.37 2.02 16.71
N ASP A 84 -17.77 2.11 15.42
CA ASP A 84 -19.14 1.76 15.03
C ASP A 84 -19.43 0.29 15.36
N PRO A 85 -20.66 -0.03 15.82
CA PRO A 85 -21.06 -1.41 16.07
C PRO A 85 -21.09 -2.19 14.75
N LEU A 86 -20.51 -3.39 14.74
CA LEU A 86 -20.53 -4.28 13.59
C LEU A 86 -21.42 -5.49 13.84
N PHE A 87 -21.17 -6.20 14.93
CA PHE A 87 -21.87 -7.43 15.26
C PHE A 87 -22.21 -7.49 16.74
N SER A 88 -23.34 -8.11 17.06
CA SER A 88 -23.70 -8.51 18.43
C SER A 88 -23.83 -10.02 18.48
N ILE A 89 -23.06 -10.64 19.36
CA ILE A 89 -23.14 -12.05 19.72
C ILE A 89 -24.04 -12.17 20.95
N ASP A 90 -24.73 -13.29 21.13
CA ASP A 90 -25.60 -13.54 22.27
C ASP A 90 -24.87 -13.32 23.62
N PRO A 91 -25.18 -12.25 24.35
CA PRO A 91 -24.47 -11.91 25.59
C PRO A 91 -24.96 -12.68 26.82
N ARG A 92 -26.12 -13.37 26.73
CA ARG A 92 -26.78 -13.99 27.90
C ARG A 92 -25.89 -14.96 28.70
N PRO A 93 -25.12 -15.85 28.07
CA PRO A 93 -24.20 -16.72 28.83
C PRO A 93 -23.12 -15.92 29.58
N PHE A 94 -22.58 -14.88 28.96
CA PHE A 94 -21.54 -14.02 29.55
C PHE A 94 -22.10 -13.11 30.65
N GLU A 95 -23.32 -12.60 30.49
CA GLU A 95 -24.01 -11.85 31.53
C GLU A 95 -24.31 -12.71 32.77
N ALA A 96 -24.62 -14.01 32.59
CA ALA A 96 -24.77 -14.94 33.69
C ALA A 96 -23.43 -15.14 34.45
N MET A 97 -22.30 -15.24 33.71
CA MET A 97 -20.95 -15.32 34.31
C MET A 97 -20.61 -14.05 35.11
N VAL A 98 -20.92 -12.87 34.58
CA VAL A 98 -20.71 -11.60 35.28
C VAL A 98 -21.51 -11.58 36.59
N LYS A 99 -22.81 -11.91 36.55
CA LYS A 99 -23.67 -11.97 37.74
C LYS A 99 -23.15 -12.98 38.77
N GLN A 100 -22.66 -14.13 38.33
CA GLN A 100 -22.07 -15.11 39.22
C GLN A 100 -20.83 -14.56 39.92
N ALA A 101 -19.88 -13.95 39.16
CA ALA A 101 -18.68 -13.34 39.73
C ALA A 101 -19.01 -12.18 40.68
N GLU A 102 -20.00 -11.37 40.37
CA GLU A 102 -20.51 -10.29 41.29
C GLU A 102 -21.03 -10.85 42.57
N ALA A 103 -21.80 -11.95 42.55
CA ALA A 103 -22.32 -12.59 43.73
C ALA A 103 -21.25 -13.18 44.64
N VAL A 104 -20.20 -13.82 44.02
CA VAL A 104 -19.04 -14.35 44.75
C VAL A 104 -18.30 -13.21 45.47
N LEU A 105 -17.94 -12.16 44.70
CA LEU A 105 -17.27 -10.99 45.23
C LEU A 105 -18.07 -10.35 46.41
N ALA A 106 -19.37 -10.20 46.25
CA ALA A 106 -20.22 -9.60 47.29
C ALA A 106 -20.22 -10.43 48.57
N ARG A 107 -20.26 -11.79 48.50
CA ARG A 107 -20.16 -12.70 49.63
C ARG A 107 -18.83 -12.53 50.36
N ASP A 108 -17.72 -12.49 49.62
CA ASP A 108 -16.38 -12.50 50.21
C ASP A 108 -15.97 -11.11 50.70
N MET A 109 -16.50 -10.04 50.10
CA MET A 109 -16.43 -8.70 50.70
C MET A 109 -17.13 -8.59 52.04
N ALA A 110 -18.32 -9.22 52.22
CA ALA A 110 -19.02 -9.25 53.49
C ALA A 110 -18.22 -10.04 54.54
N SER A 111 -17.57 -11.16 54.13
CA SER A 111 -16.69 -11.95 54.97
C SER A 111 -15.47 -11.15 55.40
N LEU A 112 -14.84 -10.43 54.51
CA LEU A 112 -13.71 -9.54 54.81
C LEU A 112 -14.06 -8.43 55.77
N GLU A 113 -15.23 -7.80 55.55
CA GLU A 113 -15.74 -6.73 56.44
C GLU A 113 -15.87 -7.25 57.87
N ASN A 114 -16.44 -8.46 58.06
CA ASN A 114 -16.57 -9.06 59.38
C ASN A 114 -15.17 -9.36 59.97
N ALA A 115 -14.24 -9.92 59.21
CA ALA A 115 -12.89 -10.19 59.66
C ALA A 115 -12.11 -8.92 60.07
N LYS A 116 -12.30 -7.82 59.35
CA LYS A 116 -11.72 -6.50 59.69
C LYS A 116 -12.29 -5.95 60.98
N LYS A 117 -13.61 -6.07 61.20
CA LYS A 117 -14.25 -5.69 62.49
C LYS A 117 -13.73 -6.52 63.63
N ASP A 118 -13.51 -7.84 63.42
CA ASP A 118 -12.93 -8.71 64.46
C ASP A 118 -11.44 -8.36 64.73
N GLU A 119 -10.66 -8.06 63.71
CA GLU A 119 -9.26 -7.61 63.83
C GLU A 119 -9.15 -6.32 64.63
N GLU A 120 -9.99 -5.33 64.32
CA GLU A 120 -10.06 -4.06 65.03
C GLU A 120 -10.44 -4.27 66.51
N ARG A 121 -11.48 -5.10 66.77
CA ARG A 121 -11.94 -5.43 68.12
C ARG A 121 -10.87 -6.13 68.93
N PHE A 122 -10.23 -7.18 68.38
CA PHE A 122 -9.15 -7.89 69.05
C PHE A 122 -7.91 -7.02 69.22
N GLY A 123 -7.64 -6.12 68.28
CA GLY A 123 -6.56 -5.14 68.37
C GLY A 123 -6.74 -4.18 69.55
N ALA A 124 -7.98 -3.72 69.84
CA ALA A 124 -8.30 -2.91 71.00
C ALA A 124 -8.14 -3.69 72.29
N LEU A 125 -8.74 -4.89 72.37
CA LEU A 125 -8.67 -5.75 73.56
C LEU A 125 -7.24 -6.19 73.89
N ALA A 126 -6.36 -6.40 72.89
CA ALA A 126 -4.93 -6.74 73.08
C ALA A 126 -4.13 -5.60 73.73
N LYS A 127 -4.44 -4.35 73.40
CA LYS A 127 -3.85 -3.16 74.01
C LYS A 127 -4.18 -3.06 75.52
N GLU A 128 -5.37 -3.52 75.89
CA GLU A 128 -5.82 -3.57 77.28
C GLU A 128 -5.40 -4.86 78.02
N GLY A 129 -4.74 -5.81 77.34
CA GLY A 129 -4.26 -7.06 77.92
C GLY A 129 -5.30 -8.17 78.05
N PHE A 130 -6.50 -8.03 77.47
CA PHE A 130 -7.62 -8.98 77.64
C PHE A 130 -7.55 -10.15 76.61
N VAL A 131 -6.68 -10.13 75.62
CA VAL A 131 -6.52 -11.21 74.65
C VAL A 131 -5.05 -11.53 74.42
N SER A 132 -4.72 -12.80 74.02
CA SER A 132 -3.39 -13.20 73.72
C SER A 132 -2.89 -12.61 72.38
N LYS A 133 -1.55 -12.45 72.27
CA LYS A 133 -0.93 -12.03 71.00
C LYS A 133 -1.18 -13.03 69.88
N GLU A 134 -1.33 -14.31 70.19
CA GLU A 134 -1.67 -15.36 69.23
C GLU A 134 -3.06 -15.14 68.64
N LYS A 135 -4.06 -14.80 69.43
CA LYS A 135 -5.44 -14.52 68.96
C LYS A 135 -5.52 -13.30 68.06
N LEU A 136 -4.77 -12.25 68.43
CA LEU A 136 -4.65 -11.08 67.54
C LEU A 136 -3.98 -11.45 66.21
N GLY A 137 -2.86 -12.20 66.23
CA GLY A 137 -2.13 -12.68 65.05
C GLY A 137 -3.02 -13.52 64.10
N GLN A 138 -3.86 -14.40 64.71
CA GLN A 138 -4.83 -15.22 63.97
C GLN A 138 -5.91 -14.36 63.28
N SER A 139 -6.41 -13.32 63.94
CA SER A 139 -7.38 -12.40 63.36
C SER A 139 -6.76 -11.59 62.21
N GLN A 140 -5.55 -11.09 62.39
CA GLN A 140 -4.81 -10.40 61.34
C GLN A 140 -4.57 -11.26 60.11
N THR A 141 -4.15 -12.53 60.33
CA THR A 141 -3.94 -13.49 59.21
C THR A 141 -5.26 -13.76 58.49
N SER A 142 -6.37 -13.92 59.20
CA SER A 142 -7.71 -14.12 58.62
C SER A 142 -8.14 -12.94 57.78
N SER A 143 -7.98 -11.72 58.28
CA SER A 143 -8.29 -10.49 57.55
C SER A 143 -7.44 -10.36 56.25
N SER A 144 -6.10 -10.57 56.37
CA SER A 144 -5.19 -10.53 55.24
C SER A 144 -5.51 -11.60 54.17
N THR A 145 -5.89 -12.82 54.62
CA THR A 145 -6.30 -13.90 53.71
C THR A 145 -7.57 -13.55 52.94
N LEU A 146 -8.60 -13.05 53.61
CA LEU A 146 -9.85 -12.64 52.99
C LEU A 146 -9.65 -11.42 52.06
N GLU A 147 -8.72 -10.54 52.41
CA GLU A 147 -8.36 -9.43 51.52
C GLU A 147 -7.72 -9.93 50.24
N ALA A 148 -6.86 -10.96 50.30
CA ALA A 148 -6.30 -11.58 49.10
C ALA A 148 -7.35 -12.30 48.26
N ILE A 149 -8.35 -12.96 48.90
CA ILE A 149 -9.49 -13.59 48.21
C ILE A 149 -10.32 -12.54 47.48
N VAL A 150 -10.70 -11.44 48.11
CA VAL A 150 -11.46 -10.35 47.49
C VAL A 150 -10.73 -9.76 46.29
N ARG A 151 -9.38 -9.61 46.37
CA ARG A 151 -8.60 -9.17 45.19
C ARG A 151 -8.65 -10.19 44.06
N ALA A 152 -8.63 -11.47 44.33
CA ALA A 152 -8.77 -12.51 43.31
C ALA A 152 -10.17 -12.49 42.67
N ASP A 153 -11.22 -12.31 43.46
CA ASP A 153 -12.60 -12.23 42.98
C ASP A 153 -12.84 -10.98 42.12
N MET A 154 -12.24 -9.84 42.49
CA MET A 154 -12.25 -8.63 41.65
C MET A 154 -11.65 -8.91 40.28
N ALA A 155 -10.51 -9.58 40.23
CA ALA A 155 -9.87 -9.95 38.96
C ALA A 155 -10.71 -10.95 38.16
N ALA A 156 -11.39 -11.89 38.81
CA ALA A 156 -12.33 -12.82 38.16
C ALA A 156 -13.56 -12.07 37.58
N LEU A 157 -14.11 -11.11 38.30
CA LEU A 157 -15.21 -10.25 37.82
C LEU A 157 -14.78 -9.41 36.61
N ASP A 158 -13.58 -8.82 36.66
CA ASP A 158 -13.05 -8.03 35.54
C ASP A 158 -12.86 -8.88 34.29
N ASN A 159 -12.39 -10.12 34.46
CA ASN A 159 -12.29 -11.07 33.34
C ASN A 159 -13.67 -11.43 32.74
N ALA A 160 -14.67 -11.69 33.59
CA ALA A 160 -16.02 -11.96 33.11
C ALA A 160 -16.63 -10.77 32.37
N ARG A 161 -16.41 -9.56 32.83
CA ARG A 161 -16.83 -8.32 32.15
C ARG A 161 -16.11 -8.12 30.81
N LEU A 162 -14.82 -8.41 30.76
CA LEU A 162 -14.05 -8.36 29.53
C LEU A 162 -14.60 -9.34 28.48
N GLN A 163 -14.86 -10.59 28.86
CA GLN A 163 -15.45 -11.58 27.97
C GLN A 163 -16.85 -11.14 27.46
N ARG A 164 -17.65 -10.58 28.35
CA ARG A 164 -18.96 -10.00 27.95
C ARG A 164 -18.79 -8.86 26.95
N SER A 165 -17.79 -8.01 27.11
CA SER A 165 -17.52 -6.91 26.18
C SER A 165 -17.17 -7.37 24.76
N TYR A 166 -16.60 -8.56 24.60
CA TYR A 166 -16.28 -9.17 23.29
C TYR A 166 -17.52 -9.62 22.52
N CYS A 167 -18.72 -9.67 23.16
CA CYS A 167 -19.97 -9.93 22.46
C CYS A 167 -20.38 -8.75 21.56
N ASP A 168 -19.94 -7.53 21.86
CA ASP A 168 -20.23 -6.33 21.10
C ASP A 168 -19.01 -5.97 20.21
N ILE A 169 -18.97 -6.51 19.01
CA ILE A 169 -17.85 -6.33 18.09
C ILE A 169 -17.98 -4.99 17.39
N LYS A 170 -16.94 -4.14 17.55
CA LYS A 170 -16.87 -2.79 16.96
C LYS A 170 -15.78 -2.71 15.89
N ALA A 171 -15.93 -1.75 14.97
CA ALA A 171 -14.96 -1.49 13.93
C ALA A 171 -13.62 -1.00 14.53
N PRO A 172 -12.50 -1.72 14.31
CA PRO A 172 -11.19 -1.32 14.82
C PRO A 172 -10.57 -0.16 14.05
N ILE A 173 -10.95 0.00 12.78
CA ILE A 173 -10.51 1.08 11.89
C ILE A 173 -11.72 1.64 11.13
N SER A 174 -11.57 2.87 10.61
CA SER A 174 -12.52 3.44 9.66
C SER A 174 -12.20 2.92 8.24
N GLY A 175 -13.24 2.54 7.49
CA GLY A 175 -13.03 2.01 6.14
C GLY A 175 -14.32 1.44 5.53
N VAL A 176 -14.16 0.83 4.37
CA VAL A 176 -15.26 0.15 3.67
C VAL A 176 -15.26 -1.33 4.05
N THR A 177 -16.43 -1.83 4.41
CA THR A 177 -16.64 -3.24 4.75
C THR A 177 -16.67 -4.11 3.49
N GLY A 178 -16.06 -5.28 3.59
CA GLY A 178 -16.19 -6.34 2.58
C GLY A 178 -17.49 -7.12 2.72
N SER A 179 -17.52 -8.32 2.10
CA SER A 179 -18.61 -9.29 2.23
C SER A 179 -18.65 -9.91 3.62
N LEU A 180 -19.85 -10.27 4.04
CA LEU A 180 -20.11 -11.03 5.27
C LEU A 180 -19.77 -12.51 5.04
N THR A 181 -19.25 -13.15 6.07
CA THR A 181 -18.97 -14.59 6.05
C THR A 181 -20.05 -15.38 6.79
N PHE A 182 -20.72 -14.75 7.76
CA PHE A 182 -21.73 -15.35 8.62
C PHE A 182 -23.00 -14.51 8.60
N ASP A 183 -24.15 -15.19 8.63
CA ASP A 183 -25.46 -14.57 8.75
C ASP A 183 -25.96 -14.56 10.19
N GLU A 184 -26.97 -13.74 10.48
CA GLU A 184 -27.66 -13.74 11.76
C GLU A 184 -28.23 -15.14 12.04
N GLY A 185 -28.07 -15.60 13.28
CA GLY A 185 -28.43 -16.96 13.71
C GLY A 185 -27.30 -17.98 13.60
N ASN A 186 -26.21 -17.71 12.90
CA ASN A 186 -25.06 -18.63 12.80
C ASN A 186 -24.29 -18.65 14.13
N LEU A 187 -23.78 -19.83 14.46
CA LEU A 187 -22.82 -20.00 15.55
C LEU A 187 -21.41 -19.63 15.05
N VAL A 188 -20.80 -18.62 15.64
CA VAL A 188 -19.41 -18.20 15.41
C VAL A 188 -18.49 -18.78 16.48
N LYS A 189 -17.26 -19.12 16.10
CA LYS A 189 -16.25 -19.70 16.98
C LYS A 189 -14.95 -18.89 16.88
N VAL A 190 -14.18 -18.88 17.95
CA VAL A 190 -12.85 -18.24 17.98
C VAL A 190 -11.87 -18.89 17.01
N SER A 191 -12.03 -20.22 16.79
CA SER A 191 -11.21 -21.03 15.89
C SER A 191 -11.57 -20.92 14.41
N ASP A 192 -12.57 -20.11 14.04
CA ASP A 192 -12.95 -19.97 12.64
C ASP A 192 -11.82 -19.32 11.82
N ASP A 193 -11.40 -19.98 10.75
CA ASP A 193 -10.32 -19.49 9.88
C ASP A 193 -10.71 -18.22 9.13
N LYS A 194 -11.98 -18.11 8.75
CA LYS A 194 -12.48 -16.97 7.99
C LYS A 194 -12.88 -15.83 8.92
N PRO A 195 -12.50 -14.58 8.56
CA PRO A 195 -12.97 -13.40 9.30
C PRO A 195 -14.47 -13.20 9.09
N MET A 196 -15.14 -12.62 10.06
CA MET A 196 -16.56 -12.25 9.95
C MET A 196 -16.78 -11.19 8.87
N VAL A 197 -15.88 -10.22 8.80
CA VAL A 197 -15.82 -9.18 7.77
C VAL A 197 -14.38 -8.66 7.67
N THR A 198 -14.01 -8.17 6.48
CA THR A 198 -12.75 -7.43 6.29
C THR A 198 -13.08 -5.97 6.08
N ILE A 199 -12.39 -5.08 6.80
CA ILE A 199 -12.50 -3.62 6.63
C ILE A 199 -11.23 -3.12 5.95
N ARG A 200 -11.40 -2.32 4.88
CA ARG A 200 -10.30 -1.71 4.13
C ARG A 200 -10.39 -0.20 4.21
N THR A 201 -9.32 0.44 4.66
CA THR A 201 -9.19 1.90 4.59
C THR A 201 -8.81 2.29 3.17
N ILE A 202 -9.71 3.01 2.49
CA ILE A 202 -9.51 3.50 1.12
C ILE A 202 -9.31 5.02 1.03
N LYS A 203 -9.34 5.70 2.17
CA LYS A 203 -9.07 7.14 2.33
C LYS A 203 -8.32 7.34 3.64
N PRO A 204 -6.99 7.64 3.57
CA PRO A 204 -6.15 7.67 2.38
C PRO A 204 -5.96 6.27 1.73
N ILE A 205 -5.27 6.23 0.57
CA ILE A 205 -4.97 5.00 -0.16
C ILE A 205 -3.51 4.98 -0.60
N ARG A 206 -2.94 3.81 -0.82
CA ARG A 206 -1.57 3.64 -1.31
C ARG A 206 -1.54 3.13 -2.74
N VAL A 207 -0.48 3.49 -3.44
CA VAL A 207 -0.12 2.88 -4.73
C VAL A 207 1.29 2.33 -4.59
N SER A 208 1.42 1.04 -4.82
CA SER A 208 2.70 0.34 -4.87
C SER A 208 3.16 0.26 -6.33
N PHE A 209 4.39 0.66 -6.63
CA PHE A 209 4.96 0.63 -7.97
C PHE A 209 6.47 0.39 -7.91
N THR A 210 7.06 -0.01 -9.01
CA THR A 210 8.47 -0.34 -9.07
C THR A 210 9.26 0.68 -9.88
N ALA A 211 10.52 0.89 -9.49
CA ALA A 211 11.49 1.68 -10.23
C ALA A 211 12.80 0.90 -10.37
N PRO A 212 13.59 1.13 -11.45
CA PRO A 212 14.89 0.49 -11.62
C PRO A 212 15.86 0.83 -10.48
N GLU A 213 16.63 -0.17 -10.02
CA GLU A 213 17.61 -0.03 -8.92
C GLU A 213 18.60 1.12 -9.15
N ARG A 214 19.02 1.34 -10.39
CA ARG A 214 19.95 2.44 -10.75
C ARG A 214 19.48 3.82 -10.30
N LEU A 215 18.18 4.00 -10.12
CA LEU A 215 17.59 5.28 -9.67
C LEU A 215 17.49 5.39 -8.14
N LEU A 216 17.84 4.33 -7.38
CA LEU A 216 17.68 4.31 -5.92
C LEU A 216 18.44 5.47 -5.25
N GLY A 217 19.67 5.73 -5.69
CA GLY A 217 20.48 6.83 -5.14
C GLY A 217 19.83 8.20 -5.37
N GLU A 218 19.33 8.45 -6.58
CA GLU A 218 18.66 9.69 -6.96
C GLU A 218 17.34 9.87 -6.18
N ILE A 219 16.53 8.81 -6.10
CA ILE A 219 15.24 8.83 -5.37
C ILE A 219 15.48 9.11 -3.89
N ARG A 220 16.44 8.43 -3.24
CA ARG A 220 16.76 8.65 -1.83
C ARG A 220 17.27 10.09 -1.56
N ASN A 221 18.14 10.59 -2.43
CA ASN A 221 18.65 11.96 -2.31
C ASN A 221 17.51 12.99 -2.47
N ALA A 222 16.66 12.82 -3.47
CA ALA A 222 15.51 13.68 -3.70
C ALA A 222 14.49 13.63 -2.53
N MET A 223 14.22 12.44 -1.97
CA MET A 223 13.35 12.28 -0.80
C MET A 223 13.92 12.93 0.48
N SER A 224 15.24 13.01 0.62
CA SER A 224 15.85 13.68 1.78
C SER A 224 15.68 15.20 1.74
N GLN A 225 15.46 15.77 0.56
CA GLN A 225 15.34 17.21 0.34
C GLN A 225 13.89 17.68 0.28
N ARG A 226 13.00 16.86 -0.28
CA ARG A 226 11.58 17.20 -0.50
C ARG A 226 10.70 15.96 -0.58
N LYS A 227 9.39 16.16 -0.39
CA LYS A 227 8.40 15.12 -0.74
C LYS A 227 8.36 14.97 -2.26
N LEU A 228 8.51 13.75 -2.74
CA LEU A 228 8.46 13.47 -4.18
C LEU A 228 7.01 13.33 -4.65
N PRO A 229 6.55 14.21 -5.56
CA PRO A 229 5.20 14.11 -6.09
C PRO A 229 5.07 12.91 -7.03
N VAL A 230 3.94 12.24 -6.92
CA VAL A 230 3.55 11.09 -7.74
C VAL A 230 2.17 11.36 -8.28
N ARG A 231 1.99 11.18 -9.58
CA ARG A 231 0.67 11.19 -10.20
C ARG A 231 0.26 9.77 -10.55
N ALA A 232 -0.97 9.42 -10.20
CA ALA A 232 -1.59 8.15 -10.58
C ALA A 232 -2.78 8.41 -11.48
N SER A 233 -2.83 7.76 -12.64
CA SER A 233 -3.93 7.85 -13.57
C SER A 233 -4.46 6.48 -13.94
N LEU A 234 -5.79 6.37 -14.09
CA LEU A 234 -6.43 5.16 -14.59
C LEU A 234 -6.19 5.05 -16.12
N SER A 235 -5.93 3.83 -16.59
CA SER A 235 -5.57 3.59 -18.00
C SER A 235 -6.68 3.96 -18.99
N ASP A 236 -7.93 3.84 -18.57
CA ASP A 236 -9.15 4.06 -19.35
C ASP A 236 -9.74 5.47 -19.19
N ARG A 237 -9.25 6.25 -18.22
CA ARG A 237 -9.67 7.62 -17.93
C ARG A 237 -8.45 8.50 -17.69
N ALA A 238 -7.84 8.97 -18.78
CA ALA A 238 -6.65 9.83 -18.71
C ALA A 238 -6.85 11.12 -17.90
N GLU A 239 -8.09 11.58 -17.76
CA GLU A 239 -8.46 12.79 -17.01
C GLU A 239 -8.57 12.54 -15.49
N ALA A 240 -8.76 11.29 -15.05
CA ALA A 240 -8.82 10.94 -13.63
C ALA A 240 -7.42 10.77 -13.07
N VAL A 241 -6.78 11.90 -12.71
CA VAL A 241 -5.42 11.94 -12.15
C VAL A 241 -5.50 12.32 -10.68
N GLU A 242 -5.02 11.43 -9.83
CA GLU A 242 -4.78 11.72 -8.40
C GLU A 242 -3.31 12.05 -8.18
N THR A 243 -3.05 13.03 -7.31
CA THR A 243 -1.69 13.41 -6.92
C THR A 243 -1.44 13.00 -5.48
N GLY A 244 -0.31 12.33 -5.28
CA GLY A 244 0.17 11.90 -3.97
C GLY A 244 1.67 12.14 -3.84
N PHE A 245 2.26 11.55 -2.79
CA PHE A 245 3.70 11.66 -2.53
C PHE A 245 4.28 10.29 -2.17
N VAL A 246 5.54 10.05 -2.55
CA VAL A 246 6.26 8.86 -2.08
C VAL A 246 6.35 8.92 -0.55
N GLU A 247 5.82 7.89 0.10
CA GLU A 247 5.85 7.71 1.55
C GLU A 247 6.98 6.76 1.96
N TYR A 248 7.23 5.73 1.15
CA TYR A 248 8.07 4.60 1.55
C TYR A 248 8.85 4.03 0.37
N ILE A 249 10.08 3.65 0.61
CA ILE A 249 10.91 2.86 -0.29
C ILE A 249 11.16 1.52 0.41
N GLU A 250 10.93 0.41 -0.29
CA GLU A 250 11.24 -0.92 0.24
C GLU A 250 12.74 -1.03 0.54
N ASN A 251 13.08 -1.70 1.64
CA ASN A 251 14.46 -1.82 2.10
C ASN A 251 15.26 -2.89 1.33
N THR A 252 14.59 -3.60 0.41
CA THR A 252 15.16 -4.70 -0.37
C THR A 252 14.95 -4.43 -1.85
N VAL A 253 15.99 -4.70 -2.66
CA VAL A 253 15.91 -4.75 -4.12
C VAL A 253 15.50 -6.16 -4.51
N ASP A 254 14.56 -6.28 -5.41
CA ASP A 254 14.22 -7.58 -6.01
C ASP A 254 15.32 -7.99 -6.97
N ALA A 255 16.12 -8.98 -6.56
CA ALA A 255 17.26 -9.47 -7.32
C ALA A 255 16.86 -10.13 -8.67
N SER A 256 15.62 -10.56 -8.82
CA SER A 256 15.14 -11.18 -10.06
C SER A 256 14.82 -10.16 -11.15
N THR A 257 14.40 -8.97 -10.77
CA THR A 257 13.97 -7.91 -11.68
C THR A 257 14.90 -6.69 -11.69
N GLY A 258 15.83 -6.57 -10.73
CA GLY A 258 16.65 -5.37 -10.54
C GLY A 258 15.82 -4.12 -10.25
N ALA A 259 14.70 -4.28 -9.56
CA ALA A 259 13.77 -3.21 -9.27
C ALA A 259 13.61 -2.98 -7.76
N ILE A 260 13.32 -1.74 -7.39
CA ILE A 260 12.92 -1.35 -6.03
C ILE A 260 11.44 -1.05 -6.01
N THR A 261 10.77 -1.41 -4.94
CA THR A 261 9.37 -1.09 -4.73
C THR A 261 9.24 0.20 -3.95
N LEU A 262 8.39 1.09 -4.44
CA LEU A 262 8.01 2.34 -3.79
C LEU A 262 6.52 2.32 -3.48
N LYS A 263 6.14 2.96 -2.38
CA LYS A 263 4.74 3.17 -2.03
C LYS A 263 4.48 4.67 -1.92
N ALA A 264 3.52 5.15 -2.68
CA ALA A 264 3.05 6.52 -2.61
C ALA A 264 1.68 6.60 -1.94
N LEU A 265 1.48 7.64 -1.16
CA LEU A 265 0.24 7.92 -0.43
C LEU A 265 -0.57 8.96 -1.19
N PHE A 266 -1.87 8.67 -1.36
CA PHE A 266 -2.87 9.53 -2.01
C PHE A 266 -4.03 9.77 -1.04
N ASP A 267 -4.57 10.97 -1.03
CA ASP A 267 -5.73 11.28 -0.16
C ASP A 267 -6.99 10.54 -0.61
N ASN A 268 -7.15 10.37 -1.94
CA ASN A 268 -8.30 9.68 -2.55
C ASN A 268 -9.65 10.26 -2.12
N GLY A 269 -9.74 11.58 -2.08
CA GLY A 269 -10.92 12.32 -1.64
C GLY A 269 -12.18 11.91 -2.37
N GLU A 270 -12.10 11.84 -3.69
CA GLU A 270 -13.19 11.45 -4.60
C GLU A 270 -13.37 9.93 -4.75
N ARG A 271 -12.54 9.13 -4.06
CA ARG A 271 -12.54 7.65 -4.13
C ARG A 271 -12.39 7.12 -5.56
N ILE A 272 -11.58 7.79 -6.37
CA ILE A 272 -11.29 7.41 -7.76
C ILE A 272 -10.45 6.13 -7.79
N LEU A 273 -9.49 6.02 -6.86
CA LEU A 273 -8.62 4.85 -6.74
C LEU A 273 -9.30 3.79 -5.87
N TRP A 274 -9.30 2.55 -6.37
CA TRP A 274 -9.86 1.40 -5.67
C TRP A 274 -8.83 0.29 -5.49
N PRO A 275 -8.75 -0.35 -4.30
CA PRO A 275 -7.78 -1.41 -4.06
C PRO A 275 -7.85 -2.54 -5.08
N GLY A 276 -6.69 -2.95 -5.60
CA GLY A 276 -6.55 -3.97 -6.64
C GLY A 276 -6.52 -3.43 -8.08
N GLN A 277 -6.79 -2.14 -8.30
CA GLN A 277 -6.68 -1.55 -9.63
C GLN A 277 -5.22 -1.34 -10.05
N PHE A 278 -4.96 -1.47 -11.35
CA PHE A 278 -3.72 -1.03 -11.97
C PHE A 278 -3.82 0.42 -12.41
N VAL A 279 -2.77 1.19 -12.15
CA VAL A 279 -2.69 2.60 -12.49
C VAL A 279 -1.36 2.91 -13.18
N LYS A 280 -1.38 3.89 -14.08
CA LYS A 280 -0.14 4.48 -14.60
C LYS A 280 0.37 5.47 -13.57
N VAL A 281 1.62 5.30 -13.19
CA VAL A 281 2.30 6.12 -12.18
C VAL A 281 3.38 6.94 -12.87
N SER A 282 3.41 8.24 -12.59
CA SER A 282 4.47 9.16 -12.99
C SER A 282 5.10 9.77 -11.75
N LEU A 283 6.32 9.34 -11.44
CA LEU A 283 7.12 9.86 -10.33
C LEU A 283 8.01 10.99 -10.84
N GLU A 284 7.91 12.17 -10.26
CA GLU A 284 8.73 13.33 -10.59
C GLU A 284 9.95 13.41 -9.64
N LEU A 285 11.14 13.06 -10.16
CA LEU A 285 12.37 13.08 -9.40
C LEU A 285 12.99 14.46 -9.29
N GLY A 286 12.88 15.27 -10.35
CA GLY A 286 13.50 16.59 -10.39
C GLY A 286 13.19 17.32 -11.67
N MET A 287 13.90 18.43 -11.87
CA MET A 287 13.84 19.23 -13.09
C MET A 287 15.25 19.49 -13.58
N ILE A 288 15.51 19.27 -14.85
CA ILE A 288 16.76 19.64 -15.51
C ILE A 288 16.54 21.06 -16.05
N GLU A 289 17.12 22.03 -15.36
CA GLU A 289 16.98 23.45 -15.74
C GLU A 289 17.84 23.77 -16.96
N GLY A 290 17.27 24.51 -17.91
CA GLY A 290 18.01 25.00 -19.08
C GLY A 290 18.53 23.91 -20.02
N ALA A 291 17.93 22.73 -20.02
CA ALA A 291 18.32 21.64 -20.93
C ALA A 291 18.18 22.10 -22.39
N VAL A 292 19.15 21.74 -23.23
CA VAL A 292 19.06 21.97 -24.67
C VAL A 292 18.10 20.93 -25.24
N VAL A 293 17.02 21.39 -25.85
CA VAL A 293 15.98 20.53 -26.43
C VAL A 293 15.91 20.72 -27.93
N VAL A 294 15.66 19.62 -28.65
CA VAL A 294 15.42 19.57 -30.07
C VAL A 294 14.22 18.67 -30.34
N PRO A 295 13.48 18.84 -31.43
CA PRO A 295 12.42 17.90 -31.79
C PRO A 295 12.98 16.46 -31.87
N ALA A 296 12.25 15.51 -31.28
CA ALA A 296 12.70 14.10 -31.25
C ALA A 296 12.95 13.54 -32.66
N GLN A 297 12.22 14.05 -33.67
CA GLN A 297 12.39 13.68 -35.08
C GLN A 297 13.73 14.13 -35.68
N ALA A 298 14.38 15.14 -35.12
CA ALA A 298 15.68 15.63 -35.59
C ALA A 298 16.83 14.71 -35.16
N VAL A 299 16.62 13.85 -34.16
CA VAL A 299 17.63 12.90 -33.68
C VAL A 299 17.57 11.64 -34.54
N GLN A 300 18.69 11.34 -35.22
CA GLN A 300 18.83 10.15 -36.04
C GLN A 300 19.84 9.19 -35.42
N THR A 301 19.67 7.90 -35.70
CA THR A 301 20.58 6.85 -35.26
C THR A 301 21.39 6.35 -36.46
N GLY A 302 22.70 6.49 -36.38
CA GLY A 302 23.66 5.99 -37.39
C GLY A 302 24.57 4.89 -36.84
N GLN A 303 25.50 4.43 -37.64
CA GLN A 303 26.44 3.37 -37.26
C GLN A 303 27.35 3.77 -36.07
N SER A 304 27.66 5.06 -35.94
CA SER A 304 28.54 5.60 -34.87
C SER A 304 27.76 6.15 -33.67
N GLY A 305 26.42 5.97 -33.59
CA GLY A 305 25.60 6.46 -32.51
C GLY A 305 24.53 7.48 -32.97
N GLN A 306 24.00 8.21 -32.03
CA GLN A 306 22.99 9.22 -32.31
C GLN A 306 23.60 10.55 -32.75
N TYR A 307 22.97 11.20 -33.73
CA TYR A 307 23.39 12.47 -34.27
C TYR A 307 22.22 13.36 -34.67
N VAL A 308 22.48 14.62 -34.84
CA VAL A 308 21.59 15.60 -35.48
C VAL A 308 22.26 16.23 -36.67
N ALA A 309 21.51 16.54 -37.72
CA ALA A 309 22.00 17.32 -38.86
C ALA A 309 21.83 18.83 -38.53
N VAL A 310 22.93 19.55 -38.45
CA VAL A 310 22.93 21.00 -38.21
C VAL A 310 23.06 21.71 -39.52
N VAL A 311 22.14 22.57 -39.89
CA VAL A 311 22.20 23.40 -41.09
C VAL A 311 23.06 24.63 -40.79
N GLU A 312 24.14 24.79 -41.52
CA GLU A 312 25.07 25.90 -41.42
C GLU A 312 24.60 27.13 -42.28
N LYS A 313 25.27 28.27 -42.11
CA LYS A 313 24.90 29.50 -42.80
C LYS A 313 24.98 29.44 -44.31
N ASP A 314 25.82 28.55 -44.85
CA ASP A 314 26.04 28.25 -46.25
C ASP A 314 24.99 27.26 -46.83
N MET A 315 23.97 26.91 -46.05
CA MET A 315 22.94 25.93 -46.42
C MET A 315 23.46 24.51 -46.57
N THR A 316 24.62 24.19 -46.00
CA THR A 316 25.14 22.80 -45.91
C THR A 316 24.72 22.14 -44.60
N ALA A 317 24.53 20.82 -44.62
CA ALA A 317 24.19 20.05 -43.42
C ALA A 317 25.46 19.41 -42.86
N ARG A 318 25.76 19.68 -41.58
CA ARG A 318 26.84 19.05 -40.84
C ARG A 318 26.28 18.04 -39.83
N ILE A 319 26.82 16.85 -39.82
CA ILE A 319 26.45 15.83 -38.84
C ILE A 319 27.14 16.15 -37.51
N GLN A 320 26.33 16.34 -36.47
CA GLN A 320 26.80 16.58 -35.12
C GLN A 320 26.41 15.39 -34.23
N PRO A 321 27.38 14.61 -33.70
CA PRO A 321 27.12 13.57 -32.73
C PRO A 321 26.52 14.16 -31.44
N VAL A 322 25.49 13.50 -30.89
CA VAL A 322 24.82 13.93 -29.67
C VAL A 322 24.63 12.74 -28.75
N ARG A 323 24.51 13.05 -27.44
CA ARG A 323 23.97 12.14 -26.44
C ARG A 323 22.60 12.65 -26.04
N THR A 324 21.57 11.84 -26.29
CA THR A 324 20.21 12.19 -25.92
C THR A 324 19.94 11.87 -24.44
N GLY A 325 19.17 12.69 -23.80
CA GLY A 325 18.60 12.47 -22.47
C GLY A 325 17.19 11.90 -22.55
N VAL A 326 16.30 12.45 -21.72
CA VAL A 326 14.87 12.05 -21.70
C VAL A 326 14.08 12.73 -22.82
N THR A 327 13.07 12.06 -23.32
CA THR A 327 12.11 12.65 -24.25
C THR A 327 10.94 13.24 -23.48
N PHE A 328 10.65 14.51 -23.71
CA PHE A 328 9.54 15.22 -23.06
C PHE A 328 8.81 16.08 -24.10
N ASN A 329 7.47 15.96 -24.18
CA ASN A 329 6.62 16.70 -25.13
C ASN A 329 7.10 16.65 -26.59
N GLY A 330 7.62 15.50 -27.04
CA GLY A 330 8.10 15.34 -28.43
C GLY A 330 9.47 15.97 -28.72
N GLN A 331 10.15 16.43 -27.69
CA GLN A 331 11.50 16.99 -27.77
C GLN A 331 12.49 16.12 -26.97
#